data_9ac8d43312a90a6b10bbd68e50e9a847
#
_entry.id   9ac8d43312a90a6b10bbd68e50e9a847
#
_cell.length_a   1.000
_cell.length_b   1.000
_cell.length_c   1.000
_cell.angle_alpha   90.00
_cell.angle_beta   90.00
_cell.angle_gamma   90.00
#
_symmetry.space_group_name_H-M   'P 1'
#
loop_
_entity.id
_entity.type
_entity.pdbx_description
1 polymer ?
#
loop_
_entity_poly.entity_id
_entity_poly.type
_entity_poly.pdbx_seq_one_letter_code
_entity_poly.pdbx_strand_id
1 'polypeptide(L)'
;TRLSEHASLIVWNGSNENYVAYSEWGGYKQALRDDDRKPNAYGYGEKPWGDYYYSELFPSLLAELDPSRSAYLPSSPMSFTKFTGANLDTDGTMHIWDAWNRADYTVYAQYTPRFADEFGYQAPPAWSTLTGAVHDGKLEPFGKQMLVHQKASGGNYKLARGMRSHITPGHLDDVSFGGVVNGKPSDGEHSWLIPTDNWADIEDWHWACQLQQAQAMRFGVEHMRSLEPVNAGALIWQLNDDWPVVSWAAVDFNGHRKPVWYASRDFFAPHLATIQPRVSEEYRETHSWEGVKTANDHFELIVLNDTRKAWKGSWKVERVNLSGEVLAAELQMDALLAAIDP
;
A
#
# COMPACT_ATOMS: atom_id res chain seq x y z
N THR A 1 26.35 1.10 -15.94
CA THR A 1 26.45 1.48 -17.37
C THR A 1 25.21 1.09 -18.18
N ARG A 2 24.70 -0.16 -18.07
CA ARG A 2 23.57 -0.62 -18.90
C ARG A 2 22.30 0.22 -18.76
N LEU A 3 21.99 0.71 -17.56
CA LEU A 3 20.76 1.47 -17.28
C LEU A 3 20.98 2.98 -17.24
N SER A 4 22.22 3.46 -17.17
CA SER A 4 22.53 4.88 -17.00
C SER A 4 22.09 5.77 -18.18
N GLU A 5 21.87 5.17 -19.36
CA GLU A 5 21.42 5.90 -20.56
C GLU A 5 19.91 6.17 -20.57
N HIS A 6 19.15 5.56 -19.67
CA HIS A 6 17.70 5.74 -19.64
C HIS A 6 17.31 7.02 -18.89
N ALA A 7 16.69 7.95 -19.59
CA ALA A 7 16.22 9.22 -19.02
C ALA A 7 15.14 9.04 -17.92
N SER A 8 14.42 7.91 -17.93
CA SER A 8 13.43 7.56 -16.92
C SER A 8 14.02 7.06 -15.60
N LEU A 9 15.31 6.73 -15.57
CA LEU A 9 16.01 6.40 -14.34
C LEU A 9 16.39 7.69 -13.61
N ILE A 10 15.68 8.01 -12.52
CA ILE A 10 15.86 9.29 -11.80
C ILE A 10 16.63 9.12 -10.49
N VAL A 11 16.58 7.94 -9.87
CA VAL A 11 17.24 7.65 -8.60
C VAL A 11 17.73 6.20 -8.57
N TRP A 12 18.86 5.96 -7.96
CA TRP A 12 19.36 4.62 -7.62
C TRP A 12 18.99 4.27 -6.18
N ASN A 13 18.53 3.05 -5.95
CA ASN A 13 18.25 2.52 -4.60
C ASN A 13 19.16 1.32 -4.30
N GLY A 14 19.74 1.29 -3.11
CA GLY A 14 20.73 0.29 -2.71
C GLY A 14 20.07 -0.99 -2.17
N SER A 15 19.11 -0.88 -1.29
CA SER A 15 18.51 -2.04 -0.62
C SER A 15 17.03 -1.86 -0.32
N ASN A 16 16.36 -2.99 -0.05
CA ASN A 16 15.01 -3.00 0.46
C ASN A 16 15.00 -3.33 1.96
N GLU A 17 14.41 -2.46 2.75
CA GLU A 17 14.11 -2.61 4.18
C GLU A 17 15.29 -2.90 5.12
N ASN A 18 16.54 -2.86 4.65
CA ASN A 18 17.69 -3.23 5.49
C ASN A 18 17.83 -2.32 6.71
N TYR A 19 17.63 -1.02 6.54
CA TYR A 19 17.80 -0.07 7.64
C TYR A 19 16.65 -0.13 8.64
N VAL A 20 15.42 -0.21 8.17
CA VAL A 20 14.26 -0.36 9.06
C VAL A 20 14.28 -1.71 9.77
N ALA A 21 14.64 -2.80 9.09
CA ALA A 21 14.75 -4.11 9.69
C ALA A 21 15.83 -4.14 10.78
N TYR A 22 16.96 -3.52 10.51
CA TYR A 22 18.06 -3.44 11.48
C TYR A 22 17.70 -2.57 12.70
N SER A 23 17.10 -1.41 12.49
CA SER A 23 16.87 -0.43 13.55
C SER A 23 15.55 -0.63 14.32
N GLU A 24 14.52 -1.17 13.65
CA GLU A 24 13.15 -1.18 14.20
C GLU A 24 12.58 -2.58 14.40
N TRP A 25 13.00 -3.60 13.61
CA TRP A 25 12.48 -4.94 13.70
C TRP A 25 13.39 -5.85 14.53
N GLY A 26 12.93 -6.30 15.69
CA GLY A 26 13.67 -7.23 16.53
C GLY A 26 14.62 -6.61 17.55
N GLY A 27 15.67 -7.32 17.96
CA GLY A 27 16.56 -6.98 19.08
C GLY A 27 17.53 -5.81 18.86
N TYR A 28 17.53 -5.20 17.68
CA TYR A 28 18.48 -4.13 17.33
C TYR A 28 17.98 -2.72 17.61
N LYS A 29 16.79 -2.54 18.15
CA LYS A 29 16.26 -1.23 18.61
C LYS A 29 17.21 -0.49 19.54
N GLN A 30 18.11 -1.21 20.19
CA GLN A 30 19.10 -0.65 21.10
C GLN A 30 20.28 0.01 20.35
N ALA A 31 20.53 -0.38 19.11
CA ALA A 31 21.64 0.16 18.32
C ALA A 31 21.47 1.65 17.97
N LEU A 32 20.24 2.16 17.91
CA LEU A 32 19.96 3.60 17.71
C LEU A 32 20.09 4.43 18.99
N ARG A 33 20.15 3.79 20.17
CA ARG A 33 20.12 4.47 21.47
C ARG A 33 21.46 4.55 22.17
N ASP A 34 22.48 3.83 21.70
CA ASP A 34 23.79 3.85 22.30
C ASP A 34 24.60 5.05 21.74
N ASP A 35 24.66 6.13 22.54
CA ASP A 35 25.39 7.36 22.22
C ASP A 35 26.89 7.16 21.90
N ASP A 36 27.46 6.02 22.23
CA ASP A 36 28.87 5.69 21.98
C ASP A 36 29.13 5.08 20.61
N ARG A 37 28.10 4.80 19.78
CA ARG A 37 28.25 4.24 18.45
C ARG A 37 28.29 5.33 17.41
N LYS A 38 29.32 5.32 16.60
CA LYS A 38 29.39 6.22 15.43
C LYS A 38 28.34 5.78 14.40
N PRO A 39 27.36 6.63 14.09
CA PRO A 39 26.43 6.32 13.02
C PRO A 39 27.17 6.27 11.67
N ASN A 40 26.61 5.51 10.72
CA ASN A 40 27.06 5.58 9.33
C ASN A 40 26.78 6.97 8.74
N ALA A 41 27.16 7.19 7.48
CA ALA A 41 27.00 8.47 6.78
C ALA A 41 25.54 8.98 6.78
N TYR A 42 24.58 8.10 6.94
CA TYR A 42 23.13 8.38 6.91
C TYR A 42 22.50 8.47 8.31
N GLY A 43 23.27 8.31 9.38
CA GLY A 43 22.77 8.44 10.76
C GLY A 43 22.16 7.19 11.37
N TYR A 44 22.29 6.03 10.72
CA TYR A 44 21.90 4.72 11.25
C TYR A 44 23.12 4.06 11.91
N GLY A 45 22.89 3.17 12.90
CA GLY A 45 23.93 2.56 13.74
C GLY A 45 25.15 2.02 12.96
N GLU A 46 26.22 1.71 13.66
CA GLU A 46 27.57 1.52 13.10
C GLU A 46 27.67 0.56 11.89
N LYS A 47 26.79 -0.42 11.75
CA LYS A 47 26.81 -1.36 10.60
C LYS A 47 25.45 -2.03 10.42
N PRO A 48 24.43 -1.35 9.87
CA PRO A 48 23.26 -2.07 9.35
C PRO A 48 23.70 -3.18 8.40
N TRP A 49 22.90 -4.20 8.23
CA TRP A 49 23.23 -5.31 7.33
C TRP A 49 23.54 -4.80 5.92
N GLY A 50 24.75 -5.13 5.45
CA GLY A 50 25.21 -4.69 4.13
C GLY A 50 25.65 -3.23 4.05
N ASP A 51 25.85 -2.53 5.16
CA ASP A 51 26.19 -1.11 5.22
C ASP A 51 27.35 -0.73 4.29
N TYR A 52 28.42 -1.50 4.28
CA TYR A 52 29.56 -1.27 3.37
C TYR A 52 29.12 -1.16 1.89
N TYR A 53 28.20 -2.03 1.45
CA TYR A 53 27.72 -1.98 0.07
C TYR A 53 26.87 -0.74 -0.18
N TYR A 54 25.99 -0.39 0.73
CA TYR A 54 24.98 0.63 0.54
C TYR A 54 25.46 2.03 0.88
N SER A 55 26.40 2.19 1.82
CA SER A 55 26.90 3.50 2.25
C SER A 55 28.25 3.88 1.64
N GLU A 56 29.04 2.91 1.14
CA GLU A 56 30.38 3.16 0.62
C GLU A 56 30.56 2.68 -0.83
N LEU A 57 30.37 1.38 -1.09
CA LEU A 57 30.68 0.79 -2.39
C LEU A 57 29.77 1.29 -3.51
N PHE A 58 28.44 1.21 -3.32
CA PHE A 58 27.51 1.63 -4.37
C PHE A 58 27.59 3.12 -4.68
N PRO A 59 27.64 4.03 -3.69
CA PRO A 59 27.88 5.45 -3.97
C PRO A 59 29.16 5.70 -4.78
N SER A 60 30.28 5.03 -4.44
CA SER A 60 31.55 5.20 -5.18
C SER A 60 31.46 4.69 -6.62
N LEU A 61 30.84 3.53 -6.82
CA LEU A 61 30.61 2.99 -8.17
C LEU A 61 29.67 3.87 -9.01
N LEU A 62 28.65 4.43 -8.41
CA LEU A 62 27.71 5.31 -9.11
C LEU A 62 28.38 6.64 -9.47
N ALA A 63 29.23 7.19 -8.59
CA ALA A 63 30.00 8.38 -8.91
C ALA A 63 30.94 8.17 -10.11
N GLU A 64 31.44 6.96 -10.30
CA GLU A 64 32.28 6.59 -11.45
C GLU A 64 31.47 6.29 -12.72
N LEU A 65 30.41 5.45 -12.57
CA LEU A 65 29.72 4.83 -13.69
C LEU A 65 28.48 5.61 -14.18
N ASP A 66 27.92 6.46 -13.33
CA ASP A 66 26.76 7.29 -13.65
C ASP A 66 26.81 8.68 -12.97
N PRO A 67 27.88 9.47 -13.24
CA PRO A 67 28.11 10.75 -12.55
C PRO A 67 27.02 11.79 -12.81
N SER A 68 26.21 11.60 -13.83
CA SER A 68 25.08 12.49 -14.14
C SER A 68 23.91 12.40 -13.18
N ARG A 69 23.81 11.30 -12.38
CA ARG A 69 22.78 11.08 -11.38
C ARG A 69 23.37 11.05 -9.98
N SER A 70 23.19 12.15 -9.28
CA SER A 70 23.63 12.26 -7.87
C SER A 70 22.61 11.67 -6.89
N ALA A 71 21.39 11.42 -7.32
CA ALA A 71 20.34 10.90 -6.46
C ALA A 71 20.53 9.40 -6.19
N TYR A 72 20.80 9.08 -4.92
CA TYR A 72 20.97 7.73 -4.43
C TYR A 72 20.34 7.57 -3.04
N LEU A 73 19.59 6.49 -2.86
CA LEU A 73 19.02 6.07 -1.59
C LEU A 73 19.70 4.78 -1.16
N PRO A 74 20.37 4.71 0.00
CA PRO A 74 21.02 3.49 0.46
C PRO A 74 20.01 2.40 0.86
N SER A 75 18.80 2.77 1.24
CA SER A 75 17.71 1.85 1.59
C SER A 75 16.34 2.45 1.24
N SER A 76 15.36 1.60 1.10
CA SER A 76 13.93 1.91 1.02
C SER A 76 13.22 1.05 2.09
N PRO A 77 12.46 1.61 3.04
CA PRO A 77 12.30 3.04 3.29
C PRO A 77 13.56 3.67 3.90
N MET A 78 13.63 4.99 3.84
CA MET A 78 14.70 5.74 4.45
C MET A 78 14.25 7.15 4.86
N SER A 79 14.59 7.56 6.09
CA SER A 79 14.54 8.94 6.53
C SER A 79 15.88 9.64 6.32
N PHE A 80 15.88 10.90 5.90
CA PHE A 80 17.10 11.71 5.77
C PHE A 80 17.47 12.41 7.07
N THR A 81 16.57 12.49 8.03
CA THR A 81 16.84 13.05 9.35
C THR A 81 17.59 12.04 10.19
N LYS A 82 18.82 12.40 10.55
CA LYS A 82 19.70 11.53 11.35
C LYS A 82 19.08 11.22 12.71
N PHE A 83 19.32 10.01 13.19
CA PHE A 83 18.86 9.52 14.52
C PHE A 83 17.35 9.42 14.68
N THR A 84 16.62 9.35 13.58
CA THR A 84 15.18 9.06 13.57
C THR A 84 14.91 7.64 13.07
N GLY A 85 13.66 7.20 13.15
CA GLY A 85 13.23 5.94 12.51
C GLY A 85 13.47 5.98 10.99
N ALA A 86 13.67 4.81 10.39
CA ALA A 86 13.87 4.72 8.95
C ALA A 86 12.56 4.84 8.15
N ASN A 87 11.42 4.54 8.79
CA ASN A 87 10.11 4.50 8.15
C ASN A 87 9.17 5.56 8.74
N LEU A 88 9.32 6.80 8.29
CA LEU A 88 8.53 7.94 8.75
C LEU A 88 7.71 8.54 7.61
N ASP A 89 6.51 9.01 7.91
CA ASP A 89 5.66 9.69 6.93
C ASP A 89 6.04 11.17 6.72
N THR A 90 6.88 11.72 7.58
CA THR A 90 7.29 13.14 7.55
C THR A 90 8.56 13.40 6.74
N ASP A 91 9.35 12.36 6.44
CA ASP A 91 10.69 12.51 5.88
C ASP A 91 11.09 11.31 5.02
N GLY A 92 11.69 11.59 3.86
CA GLY A 92 12.22 10.58 2.96
C GLY A 92 11.15 9.71 2.29
N THR A 93 11.35 8.39 2.33
CA THR A 93 10.43 7.40 1.75
C THR A 93 9.78 6.54 2.82
N MET A 94 8.59 6.02 2.54
CA MET A 94 7.81 5.25 3.50
C MET A 94 7.23 3.97 2.91
N HIS A 95 7.37 2.86 3.64
CA HIS A 95 6.62 1.62 3.42
C HIS A 95 5.39 1.58 4.32
N ILE A 96 4.20 1.32 3.75
CA ILE A 96 2.93 1.30 4.49
C ILE A 96 2.34 -0.10 4.46
N TRP A 97 2.59 -0.87 5.51
CA TRP A 97 2.11 -2.24 5.64
C TRP A 97 1.09 -2.44 6.77
N ASP A 98 0.60 -1.39 7.39
CA ASP A 98 -0.49 -1.48 8.37
C ASP A 98 -1.78 -1.90 7.70
N ALA A 99 -2.12 -1.29 6.56
CA ALA A 99 -3.14 -1.81 5.67
C ALA A 99 -2.80 -3.25 5.28
N TRP A 100 -3.79 -4.09 5.15
CA TRP A 100 -3.71 -5.52 4.88
C TRP A 100 -3.11 -6.33 6.05
N ASN A 101 -1.96 -5.95 6.62
CA ASN A 101 -1.30 -6.72 7.68
C ASN A 101 -2.10 -6.75 8.99
N ARG A 102 -2.67 -5.64 9.42
CA ARG A 102 -3.26 -5.48 10.74
C ARG A 102 -4.41 -4.48 10.82
N ALA A 103 -4.56 -3.62 9.84
CA ALA A 103 -5.59 -2.59 9.79
C ALA A 103 -6.40 -2.67 8.51
N ASP A 104 -7.56 -2.05 8.53
CA ASP A 104 -8.37 -1.81 7.34
C ASP A 104 -7.62 -0.89 6.37
N TYR A 105 -7.87 -1.00 5.06
CA TYR A 105 -7.18 -0.19 4.06
C TYR A 105 -7.47 1.31 4.18
N THR A 106 -8.54 1.70 4.85
CA THR A 106 -8.82 3.12 5.14
C THR A 106 -7.76 3.78 6.03
N VAL A 107 -6.91 2.98 6.68
CA VAL A 107 -5.74 3.47 7.42
C VAL A 107 -4.77 4.28 6.54
N TYR A 108 -4.77 4.08 5.23
CA TYR A 108 -3.95 4.92 4.33
C TYR A 108 -4.22 6.42 4.51
N ALA A 109 -5.45 6.81 4.84
CA ALA A 109 -5.79 8.21 5.08
C ALA A 109 -5.10 8.83 6.31
N GLN A 110 -4.50 8.04 7.18
CA GLN A 110 -3.77 8.51 8.35
C GLN A 110 -2.34 8.95 8.03
N TYR A 111 -1.80 8.53 6.89
CA TYR A 111 -0.42 8.81 6.49
C TYR A 111 -0.33 10.01 5.55
N THR A 112 0.73 10.79 5.70
CA THR A 112 1.05 11.92 4.81
C THR A 112 2.48 11.85 4.30
N PRO A 113 2.90 10.72 3.69
CA PRO A 113 4.29 10.50 3.33
C PRO A 113 4.76 11.46 2.24
N ARG A 114 6.06 11.79 2.26
CA ARG A 114 6.71 12.52 1.16
C ARG A 114 6.79 11.67 -0.11
N PHE A 115 6.98 10.36 0.06
CA PHE A 115 6.98 9.38 -1.01
C PHE A 115 6.65 8.01 -0.43
N ALA A 116 5.55 7.40 -0.87
CA ALA A 116 5.17 6.04 -0.47
C ALA A 116 5.77 5.07 -1.48
N ASP A 117 6.94 4.50 -1.18
CA ASP A 117 7.67 3.66 -2.12
C ASP A 117 7.38 2.16 -2.01
N GLU A 118 6.59 1.75 -1.01
CA GLU A 118 6.05 0.39 -0.96
C GLU A 118 4.76 0.31 -0.13
N PHE A 119 3.70 -0.17 -0.73
CA PHE A 119 2.45 -0.54 -0.06
C PHE A 119 1.63 -1.44 -0.97
N GLY A 120 0.74 -2.26 -0.40
CA GLY A 120 0.01 -3.22 -1.19
C GLY A 120 -1.15 -3.88 -0.47
N TYR A 121 -1.96 -4.61 -1.24
CA TYR A 121 -3.07 -5.42 -0.77
C TYR A 121 -3.13 -6.73 -1.55
N GLN A 122 -3.38 -7.85 -0.89
CA GLN A 122 -3.41 -9.15 -1.55
C GLN A 122 -4.75 -9.48 -2.20
N ALA A 123 -4.67 -10.36 -3.21
CA ALA A 123 -5.79 -11.14 -3.73
C ALA A 123 -5.30 -12.41 -4.42
N PRO A 124 -6.16 -13.43 -4.60
CA PRO A 124 -5.83 -14.60 -5.42
C PRO A 124 -5.42 -14.21 -6.84
N PRO A 125 -4.65 -15.06 -7.55
CA PRO A 125 -4.40 -14.89 -8.97
C PRO A 125 -5.71 -15.06 -9.78
N ALA A 126 -5.67 -14.89 -11.10
CA ALA A 126 -6.82 -15.18 -11.96
C ALA A 126 -7.33 -16.60 -11.70
N TRP A 127 -8.64 -16.79 -11.89
CA TRP A 127 -9.29 -18.08 -11.59
C TRP A 127 -8.64 -19.26 -12.28
N SER A 128 -8.30 -19.12 -13.56
CA SER A 128 -7.61 -20.15 -14.34
C SER A 128 -6.20 -20.47 -13.82
N THR A 129 -5.49 -19.49 -13.31
CA THR A 129 -4.18 -19.68 -12.68
C THR A 129 -4.31 -20.39 -11.34
N LEU A 130 -5.30 -20.00 -10.54
CA LEU A 130 -5.57 -20.61 -9.24
C LEU A 130 -5.93 -22.08 -9.39
N THR A 131 -6.93 -22.38 -10.22
CA THR A 131 -7.43 -23.76 -10.42
C THR A 131 -6.44 -24.65 -11.17
N GLY A 132 -5.53 -24.06 -11.93
CA GLY A 132 -4.42 -24.77 -12.58
C GLY A 132 -3.29 -25.17 -11.61
N ALA A 133 -3.23 -24.56 -10.42
CA ALA A 133 -2.15 -24.79 -9.48
C ALA A 133 -2.61 -25.42 -8.14
N VAL A 134 -3.82 -25.14 -7.70
CA VAL A 134 -4.38 -25.63 -6.43
C VAL A 134 -5.37 -26.77 -6.70
N HIS A 135 -5.04 -27.96 -6.20
CA HIS A 135 -5.78 -29.20 -6.46
C HIS A 135 -6.28 -29.83 -5.15
N ASP A 136 -6.72 -29.04 -4.20
CA ASP A 136 -7.44 -29.55 -3.04
C ASP A 136 -8.74 -30.27 -3.48
N GLY A 137 -9.12 -31.35 -2.81
CA GLY A 137 -10.32 -32.11 -3.16
C GLY A 137 -11.60 -31.28 -3.12
N LYS A 138 -11.64 -30.28 -2.26
CA LYS A 138 -12.56 -29.14 -2.28
C LYS A 138 -11.72 -27.87 -2.23
N LEU A 139 -11.92 -26.99 -3.20
CA LEU A 139 -11.22 -25.70 -3.22
C LEU A 139 -11.84 -24.78 -2.17
N GLU A 140 -11.07 -24.40 -1.18
CA GLU A 140 -11.48 -23.55 -0.05
C GLU A 140 -10.38 -22.55 0.30
N PRO A 141 -10.73 -21.35 0.86
CA PRO A 141 -9.75 -20.34 1.23
C PRO A 141 -8.67 -20.83 2.19
N PHE A 142 -8.98 -21.82 3.02
CA PHE A 142 -8.08 -22.40 4.01
C PHE A 142 -7.69 -23.85 3.69
N GLY A 143 -7.91 -24.28 2.44
CA GLY A 143 -7.47 -25.58 1.93
C GLY A 143 -5.95 -25.74 2.03
N LYS A 144 -5.49 -27.00 2.14
CA LYS A 144 -4.07 -27.29 2.38
C LYS A 144 -3.16 -26.75 1.28
N GLN A 145 -3.52 -26.98 0.02
CA GLN A 145 -2.74 -26.47 -1.12
C GLN A 145 -2.92 -24.97 -1.30
N MET A 146 -4.14 -24.45 -1.07
CA MET A 146 -4.39 -23.01 -1.08
C MET A 146 -3.44 -22.28 -0.13
N LEU A 147 -3.22 -22.79 1.08
CA LEU A 147 -2.31 -22.19 2.05
C LEU A 147 -0.84 -22.33 1.66
N VAL A 148 -0.46 -23.35 0.89
CA VAL A 148 0.88 -23.44 0.30
C VAL A 148 1.07 -22.37 -0.77
N HIS A 149 0.03 -22.12 -1.58
CA HIS A 149 0.02 -21.08 -2.61
C HIS A 149 -0.37 -19.69 -2.05
N GLN A 150 -0.01 -19.39 -0.80
CA GLN A 150 -0.15 -18.08 -0.17
C GLN A 150 1.24 -17.50 0.12
N LYS A 151 1.58 -16.37 -0.52
CA LYS A 151 2.91 -15.75 -0.44
C LYS A 151 3.28 -15.26 0.97
N ALA A 152 2.30 -14.91 1.78
CA ALA A 152 2.52 -14.39 3.12
C ALA A 152 1.94 -15.30 4.20
N SER A 153 2.68 -15.45 5.29
CA SER A 153 2.17 -16.17 6.47
C SER A 153 0.85 -15.54 6.95
N GLY A 154 -0.19 -16.38 7.05
CA GLY A 154 -1.53 -15.95 7.47
C GLY A 154 -2.26 -15.02 6.50
N GLY A 155 -1.83 -14.92 5.23
CA GLY A 155 -2.41 -13.98 4.27
C GLY A 155 -3.92 -14.17 4.06
N ASN A 156 -4.42 -15.41 3.99
CA ASN A 156 -5.85 -15.65 3.82
C ASN A 156 -6.68 -15.24 5.05
N TYR A 157 -6.11 -15.28 6.26
CA TYR A 157 -6.73 -14.69 7.44
C TYR A 157 -6.83 -13.17 7.34
N LYS A 158 -5.78 -12.52 6.84
CA LYS A 158 -5.76 -11.07 6.63
C LYS A 158 -6.76 -10.64 5.56
N LEU A 159 -6.92 -11.43 4.49
CA LEU A 159 -7.95 -11.21 3.48
C LEU A 159 -9.36 -11.32 4.06
N ALA A 160 -9.63 -12.37 4.82
CA ALA A 160 -10.93 -12.56 5.47
C ALA A 160 -11.29 -11.39 6.40
N ARG A 161 -10.33 -10.93 7.21
CA ARG A 161 -10.50 -9.75 8.06
C ARG A 161 -10.83 -8.51 7.23
N GLY A 162 -10.07 -8.24 6.18
CA GLY A 162 -10.27 -7.06 5.35
C GLY A 162 -11.63 -7.06 4.66
N MET A 163 -12.05 -8.17 4.08
CA MET A 163 -13.35 -8.29 3.41
C MET A 163 -14.53 -8.02 4.34
N ARG A 164 -14.39 -8.36 5.61
CA ARG A 164 -15.48 -8.27 6.58
C ARG A 164 -16.08 -6.87 6.69
N SER A 165 -15.27 -5.83 6.61
CA SER A 165 -15.74 -4.44 6.73
C SER A 165 -16.40 -3.91 5.47
N HIS A 166 -16.19 -4.54 4.31
CA HIS A 166 -16.53 -3.94 3.02
C HIS A 166 -17.38 -4.82 2.09
N ILE A 167 -17.20 -6.12 2.13
CA ILE A 167 -17.76 -7.03 1.10
C ILE A 167 -18.51 -8.22 1.75
N THR A 168 -18.72 -8.25 3.05
CA THR A 168 -19.45 -9.35 3.66
C THR A 168 -20.96 -9.25 3.51
N PRO A 169 -21.65 -10.39 3.36
CA PRO A 169 -23.10 -10.43 3.54
C PRO A 169 -23.50 -9.89 4.91
N GLY A 170 -24.44 -8.98 4.95
CA GLY A 170 -24.74 -8.05 6.03
C GLY A 170 -25.33 -8.59 7.35
N HIS A 171 -24.99 -9.81 7.77
CA HIS A 171 -25.49 -10.36 9.04
C HIS A 171 -24.39 -10.68 10.06
N LEU A 172 -23.17 -10.15 9.84
CA LEU A 172 -22.00 -10.40 10.69
C LEU A 172 -21.56 -9.17 11.48
N ASP A 173 -22.49 -8.27 11.80
CA ASP A 173 -22.21 -6.96 12.38
C ASP A 173 -21.60 -6.99 13.79
N ASP A 174 -21.70 -8.11 14.51
CA ASP A 174 -21.40 -8.17 15.94
C ASP A 174 -20.06 -8.81 16.32
N VAL A 175 -19.16 -9.06 15.38
CA VAL A 175 -17.93 -9.78 15.71
C VAL A 175 -16.74 -8.82 15.76
N SER A 176 -16.15 -8.64 16.94
CA SER A 176 -14.90 -7.87 17.12
C SER A 176 -13.77 -8.49 16.31
N PHE A 177 -12.96 -7.65 15.69
CA PHE A 177 -11.75 -8.10 15.01
C PHE A 177 -10.69 -8.45 16.06
N GLY A 178 -10.48 -9.74 16.31
CA GLY A 178 -9.29 -10.21 17.02
C GLY A 178 -8.03 -9.81 16.23
N GLY A 179 -6.96 -9.45 16.92
CA GLY A 179 -5.68 -9.19 16.28
C GLY A 179 -5.15 -10.45 15.59
N VAL A 180 -4.28 -10.28 14.61
CA VAL A 180 -3.54 -11.38 13.98
C VAL A 180 -2.12 -11.38 14.49
N VAL A 181 -1.68 -12.46 15.13
CA VAL A 181 -0.30 -12.63 15.59
C VAL A 181 0.31 -13.80 14.80
N ASN A 182 1.43 -13.54 14.14
CA ASN A 182 2.11 -14.53 13.29
C ASN A 182 1.17 -15.22 12.28
N GLY A 183 0.24 -14.45 11.73
CA GLY A 183 -0.70 -14.95 10.73
C GLY A 183 -1.85 -15.80 11.27
N LYS A 184 -2.00 -15.90 12.60
CA LYS A 184 -3.11 -16.60 13.26
C LYS A 184 -3.93 -15.62 14.09
N PRO A 185 -5.23 -15.85 14.28
CA PRO A 185 -6.03 -15.07 15.21
C PRO A 185 -5.41 -15.05 16.60
N SER A 186 -5.31 -13.88 17.21
CA SER A 186 -4.69 -13.72 18.53
C SER A 186 -5.56 -14.26 19.68
N ASP A 187 -6.87 -14.40 19.44
CA ASP A 187 -7.85 -14.91 20.38
C ASP A 187 -8.00 -16.43 20.38
N GLY A 188 -7.29 -17.13 19.48
CA GLY A 188 -7.42 -18.57 19.29
C GLY A 188 -8.76 -19.01 18.68
N GLU A 189 -9.70 -18.10 18.53
CA GLU A 189 -11.00 -18.31 17.89
C GLU A 189 -10.98 -17.71 16.48
N HIS A 190 -11.63 -18.35 15.56
CA HIS A 190 -11.73 -17.84 14.19
C HIS A 190 -13.04 -17.05 13.99
N SER A 191 -13.53 -16.40 15.05
CA SER A 191 -14.80 -15.69 15.07
C SER A 191 -14.91 -14.54 14.04
N TRP A 192 -13.77 -14.00 13.62
CA TRP A 192 -13.70 -12.97 12.59
C TRP A 192 -13.58 -13.52 11.16
N LEU A 193 -13.37 -14.84 11.00
CA LEU A 193 -13.42 -15.45 9.68
C LEU A 193 -14.85 -15.43 9.16
N ILE A 194 -15.00 -15.04 7.91
CA ILE A 194 -16.24 -15.26 7.19
C ILE A 194 -16.33 -16.77 6.93
N PRO A 195 -17.33 -17.48 7.49
CA PRO A 195 -17.53 -18.87 7.13
C PRO A 195 -17.65 -19.03 5.61
N THR A 196 -17.08 -20.08 5.07
CA THR A 196 -17.09 -20.33 3.62
C THR A 196 -18.49 -20.54 3.06
N ASP A 197 -19.44 -20.93 3.90
CA ASP A 197 -20.86 -21.07 3.57
C ASP A 197 -21.61 -19.73 3.45
N ASN A 198 -21.00 -18.62 3.85
CA ASN A 198 -21.54 -17.28 3.59
C ASN A 198 -21.30 -16.79 2.16
N TRP A 199 -20.44 -17.47 1.42
CA TRP A 199 -20.26 -17.26 -0.01
C TRP A 199 -21.06 -18.32 -0.77
N ALA A 200 -21.68 -17.95 -1.88
CA ALA A 200 -22.42 -18.91 -2.68
C ALA A 200 -21.50 -20.06 -3.15
N ASP A 201 -20.27 -19.71 -3.50
CA ASP A 201 -19.21 -20.64 -3.84
C ASP A 201 -17.82 -19.98 -3.67
N ILE A 202 -16.77 -20.73 -3.97
CA ILE A 202 -15.39 -20.25 -3.88
C ILE A 202 -15.05 -19.21 -4.97
N GLU A 203 -15.79 -19.16 -6.07
CA GLU A 203 -15.60 -18.16 -7.13
C GLU A 203 -16.06 -16.79 -6.64
N ASP A 204 -17.16 -16.72 -5.87
CA ASP A 204 -17.61 -15.48 -5.22
C ASP A 204 -16.56 -14.94 -4.25
N TRP A 205 -15.99 -15.81 -3.41
CA TRP A 205 -14.89 -15.43 -2.53
C TRP A 205 -13.68 -14.91 -3.31
N HIS A 206 -13.30 -15.62 -4.35
CA HIS A 206 -12.19 -15.26 -5.22
C HIS A 206 -12.40 -13.87 -5.83
N TRP A 207 -13.59 -13.63 -6.40
CA TRP A 207 -13.95 -12.37 -7.00
C TRP A 207 -14.00 -11.23 -5.99
N ALA A 208 -14.59 -11.44 -4.82
CA ALA A 208 -14.65 -10.48 -3.73
C ALA A 208 -13.25 -10.05 -3.27
N CYS A 209 -12.31 -10.99 -3.11
CA CYS A 209 -10.92 -10.68 -2.79
C CYS A 209 -10.27 -9.78 -3.84
N GLN A 210 -10.49 -10.06 -5.13
CA GLN A 210 -9.91 -9.28 -6.21
C GLN A 210 -10.51 -7.87 -6.30
N LEU A 211 -11.81 -7.72 -6.07
CA LEU A 211 -12.47 -6.41 -6.01
C LEU A 211 -11.95 -5.60 -4.83
N GLN A 212 -11.77 -6.24 -3.67
CA GLN A 212 -11.24 -5.56 -2.50
C GLN A 212 -9.80 -5.09 -2.71
N GLN A 213 -8.95 -5.91 -3.33
CA GLN A 213 -7.60 -5.47 -3.70
C GLN A 213 -7.66 -4.20 -4.56
N ALA A 214 -8.50 -4.20 -5.59
CA ALA A 214 -8.65 -3.06 -6.48
C ALA A 214 -9.12 -1.81 -5.74
N GLN A 215 -10.10 -1.95 -4.84
CA GLN A 215 -10.64 -0.85 -4.04
C GLN A 215 -9.62 -0.32 -3.02
N ALA A 216 -8.92 -1.21 -2.32
CA ALA A 216 -7.90 -0.84 -1.35
C ALA A 216 -6.75 -0.05 -2.01
N MET A 217 -6.29 -0.51 -3.17
CA MET A 217 -5.23 0.17 -3.91
C MET A 217 -5.70 1.48 -4.52
N ARG A 218 -6.94 1.55 -5.01
CA ARG A 218 -7.55 2.81 -5.45
C ARG A 218 -7.56 3.83 -4.32
N PHE A 219 -8.10 3.44 -3.17
CA PHE A 219 -8.17 4.33 -2.00
C PHE A 219 -6.78 4.83 -1.60
N GLY A 220 -5.80 3.93 -1.48
CA GLY A 220 -4.43 4.30 -1.09
C GLY A 220 -3.75 5.24 -2.08
N VAL A 221 -3.76 4.90 -3.38
CA VAL A 221 -3.12 5.73 -4.41
C VAL A 221 -3.80 7.08 -4.58
N GLU A 222 -5.14 7.11 -4.61
CA GLU A 222 -5.89 8.37 -4.71
C GLU A 222 -5.65 9.26 -3.49
N HIS A 223 -5.54 8.65 -2.28
CA HIS A 223 -5.15 9.39 -1.08
C HIS A 223 -3.76 10.00 -1.24
N MET A 224 -2.73 9.20 -1.60
CA MET A 224 -1.36 9.71 -1.76
C MET A 224 -1.30 10.85 -2.80
N ARG A 225 -1.94 10.67 -3.95
CA ARG A 225 -2.01 11.72 -4.97
C ARG A 225 -2.72 12.99 -4.48
N SER A 226 -3.74 12.84 -3.64
CA SER A 226 -4.48 13.98 -3.08
C SER A 226 -3.68 14.83 -2.10
N LEU A 227 -2.49 14.36 -1.71
CA LEU A 227 -1.56 15.07 -0.82
C LEU A 227 -0.57 15.97 -1.57
N GLU A 228 -0.64 16.04 -2.90
CA GLU A 228 0.23 16.94 -3.68
C GLU A 228 0.12 18.41 -3.17
N PRO A 229 1.22 19.16 -3.04
CA PRO A 229 2.60 18.84 -3.40
C PRO A 229 3.41 18.14 -2.28
N VAL A 230 2.80 17.74 -1.18
CA VAL A 230 3.51 17.08 -0.06
C VAL A 230 4.00 15.71 -0.47
N ASN A 231 3.13 14.90 -1.06
CA ASN A 231 3.49 13.60 -1.61
C ASN A 231 3.97 13.75 -3.07
N ALA A 232 5.15 13.21 -3.37
CA ALA A 232 5.77 13.27 -4.70
C ALA A 232 5.63 11.95 -5.49
N GLY A 233 5.06 10.90 -4.89
CA GLY A 233 4.85 9.64 -5.59
C GLY A 233 4.38 8.47 -4.73
N ALA A 234 3.86 7.46 -5.41
CA ALA A 234 3.35 6.24 -4.82
C ALA A 234 3.71 5.03 -5.70
N LEU A 235 4.42 4.05 -5.14
CA LEU A 235 4.82 2.81 -5.81
C LEU A 235 4.13 1.63 -5.12
N ILE A 236 3.36 0.87 -5.89
CA ILE A 236 2.62 -0.26 -5.36
C ILE A 236 3.48 -1.54 -5.35
N TRP A 237 3.42 -2.29 -4.28
CA TRP A 237 3.88 -3.66 -4.19
C TRP A 237 2.71 -4.60 -4.48
N GLN A 238 2.69 -5.33 -5.61
CA GLN A 238 3.75 -5.43 -6.62
C GLN A 238 3.16 -5.58 -8.03
N LEU A 239 4.02 -5.47 -9.05
CA LEU A 239 3.57 -5.55 -10.43
C LEU A 239 3.13 -6.97 -10.80
N ASN A 240 3.99 -7.99 -10.57
CA ASN A 240 3.76 -9.36 -11.03
C ASN A 240 4.35 -10.42 -10.10
N ASP A 241 3.97 -11.67 -10.35
CA ASP A 241 4.45 -12.84 -9.63
C ASP A 241 5.40 -13.70 -10.46
N ASP A 242 6.20 -14.52 -9.77
CA ASP A 242 7.15 -15.51 -10.29
C ASP A 242 6.69 -16.97 -10.12
N TRP A 243 5.53 -17.17 -9.50
CA TRP A 243 4.86 -18.46 -9.31
C TRP A 243 3.35 -18.27 -9.08
N PRO A 244 2.49 -19.31 -9.30
CA PRO A 244 1.05 -19.18 -9.07
C PRO A 244 0.75 -19.07 -7.57
N VAL A 245 0.29 -17.91 -7.13
CA VAL A 245 0.20 -17.62 -5.70
C VAL A 245 -0.84 -16.53 -5.39
N VAL A 246 -1.44 -16.59 -4.20
CA VAL A 246 -2.17 -15.46 -3.60
C VAL A 246 -1.17 -14.42 -3.15
N SER A 247 -1.20 -13.25 -3.75
CA SER A 247 -0.19 -12.20 -3.57
C SER A 247 -0.72 -10.80 -3.80
N TRP A 248 0.15 -9.81 -3.67
CA TRP A 248 -0.14 -8.41 -3.95
C TRP A 248 -0.07 -8.04 -5.44
N ALA A 249 0.37 -8.95 -6.29
CA ALA A 249 0.60 -8.69 -7.70
C ALA A 249 -0.63 -8.18 -8.45
N ALA A 250 -0.41 -7.24 -9.37
CA ALA A 250 -1.43 -6.74 -10.29
C ALA A 250 -1.59 -7.64 -11.53
N VAL A 251 -0.51 -8.32 -11.92
CA VAL A 251 -0.46 -9.30 -12.99
C VAL A 251 0.00 -10.63 -12.39
N ASP A 252 -0.74 -11.70 -12.57
CA ASP A 252 -0.41 -12.99 -12.02
C ASP A 252 0.72 -13.71 -12.78
N PHE A 253 1.15 -14.87 -12.27
CA PHE A 253 2.22 -15.68 -12.86
C PHE A 253 2.01 -16.02 -14.34
N ASN A 254 0.78 -16.28 -14.77
CA ASN A 254 0.45 -16.60 -16.18
C ASN A 254 0.24 -15.36 -17.04
N GLY A 255 0.47 -14.16 -16.52
CA GLY A 255 0.31 -12.90 -17.25
C GLY A 255 -1.12 -12.37 -17.28
N HIS A 256 -2.04 -12.95 -16.50
CA HIS A 256 -3.40 -12.45 -16.41
C HIS A 256 -3.45 -11.18 -15.55
N ARG A 257 -4.16 -10.18 -16.04
CA ARG A 257 -4.37 -8.91 -15.36
C ARG A 257 -5.51 -9.05 -14.37
N LYS A 258 -5.23 -8.79 -13.10
CA LYS A 258 -6.23 -8.76 -12.03
C LYS A 258 -7.04 -7.46 -12.08
N PRO A 259 -8.21 -7.36 -11.41
CA PRO A 259 -9.01 -6.14 -11.35
C PRO A 259 -8.24 -4.89 -10.95
N VAL A 260 -7.25 -5.01 -10.04
CA VAL A 260 -6.37 -3.91 -9.64
C VAL A 260 -5.57 -3.32 -10.82
N TRP A 261 -5.19 -4.11 -11.80
CA TRP A 261 -4.55 -3.60 -13.02
C TRP A 261 -5.47 -2.63 -13.78
N TYR A 262 -6.74 -2.97 -13.90
CA TYR A 262 -7.69 -2.09 -14.59
C TYR A 262 -8.01 -0.84 -13.76
N ALA A 263 -8.12 -0.98 -12.44
CA ALA A 263 -8.28 0.14 -11.53
C ALA A 263 -7.07 1.10 -11.60
N SER A 264 -5.86 0.58 -11.82
CA SER A 264 -4.64 1.39 -11.90
C SER A 264 -4.65 2.39 -13.06
N ARG A 265 -5.29 2.06 -14.17
CA ARG A 265 -5.49 3.00 -15.27
C ARG A 265 -6.24 4.26 -14.82
N ASP A 266 -7.20 4.10 -13.91
CA ASP A 266 -8.04 5.19 -13.44
C ASP A 266 -7.35 5.99 -12.33
N PHE A 267 -6.84 5.32 -11.29
CA PHE A 267 -6.20 6.01 -10.19
C PHE A 267 -4.80 6.59 -10.50
N PHE A 268 -4.16 6.16 -11.62
CA PHE A 268 -2.97 6.80 -12.19
C PHE A 268 -3.27 7.66 -13.42
N ALA A 269 -4.55 7.93 -13.73
CA ALA A 269 -4.88 8.80 -14.84
C ALA A 269 -4.29 10.21 -14.61
N PRO A 270 -3.77 10.87 -15.66
CA PRO A 270 -3.20 12.21 -15.54
C PRO A 270 -4.19 13.29 -15.06
N HIS A 271 -5.48 13.08 -15.32
CA HIS A 271 -6.56 13.86 -14.75
C HIS A 271 -7.30 13.01 -13.74
N LEU A 272 -7.36 13.46 -12.50
CA LEU A 272 -8.06 12.76 -11.43
C LEU A 272 -8.97 13.72 -10.68
N ALA A 273 -10.20 13.28 -10.43
CA ALA A 273 -11.09 13.87 -9.42
C ALA A 273 -11.41 12.79 -8.40
N THR A 274 -11.15 13.07 -7.13
CA THR A 274 -11.36 12.12 -6.04
C THR A 274 -11.92 12.81 -4.81
N ILE A 275 -12.65 12.05 -3.99
CA ILE A 275 -13.14 12.51 -2.69
C ILE A 275 -12.39 11.72 -1.63
N GLN A 276 -11.61 12.43 -0.81
CA GLN A 276 -10.76 11.81 0.20
C GLN A 276 -11.11 12.29 1.61
N PRO A 277 -11.11 11.39 2.61
CA PRO A 277 -11.24 11.79 4.00
C PRO A 277 -9.99 12.55 4.44
N ARG A 278 -10.17 13.51 5.33
CA ARG A 278 -9.08 14.22 6.01
C ARG A 278 -9.09 13.88 7.49
N VAL A 279 -7.96 13.40 7.96
CA VAL A 279 -7.78 12.96 9.35
C VAL A 279 -6.99 14.01 10.10
N SER A 280 -7.51 14.46 11.26
CA SER A 280 -6.80 15.42 12.10
C SER A 280 -5.53 14.81 12.71
N GLU A 281 -4.54 15.65 13.05
CA GLU A 281 -3.32 15.20 13.75
C GLU A 281 -3.65 14.52 15.07
N GLU A 282 -4.57 15.07 15.85
CA GLU A 282 -5.03 14.48 17.11
C GLU A 282 -5.59 13.06 16.90
N TYR A 283 -6.33 12.83 15.83
CA TYR A 283 -6.85 11.50 15.50
C TYR A 283 -5.72 10.53 15.12
N ARG A 284 -4.71 10.97 14.38
CA ARG A 284 -3.55 10.16 13.99
C ARG A 284 -2.75 9.70 15.21
N GLU A 285 -2.52 10.58 16.16
CA GLU A 285 -1.77 10.25 17.39
C GLU A 285 -2.48 9.21 18.25
N THR A 286 -3.82 9.24 18.30
CA THR A 286 -4.63 8.38 19.17
C THR A 286 -5.09 7.07 18.53
N HIS A 287 -5.10 6.98 17.20
CA HIS A 287 -5.76 5.90 16.46
C HIS A 287 -4.92 5.29 15.35
N SER A 288 -3.60 5.29 15.48
CA SER A 288 -2.65 4.86 14.43
C SER A 288 -2.86 3.43 13.88
N TRP A 289 -3.65 2.60 14.55
CA TRP A 289 -3.90 1.20 14.18
C TRP A 289 -5.34 0.90 13.75
N GLU A 290 -6.21 1.85 13.93
CA GLU A 290 -7.62 1.71 13.60
C GLU A 290 -7.88 2.48 12.32
N GLY A 291 -8.28 1.86 11.25
CA GLY A 291 -8.69 2.56 10.02
C GLY A 291 -9.57 3.78 10.32
N VAL A 292 -9.73 4.68 9.38
CA VAL A 292 -10.52 5.90 9.55
C VAL A 292 -11.92 5.51 10.00
N LYS A 293 -12.21 5.67 11.30
CA LYS A 293 -13.59 5.61 11.78
C LYS A 293 -14.29 6.87 11.26
N THR A 294 -15.51 6.71 10.81
CA THR A 294 -16.39 7.73 10.22
C THR A 294 -16.72 8.92 11.13
N ALA A 295 -16.07 9.04 12.29
CA ALA A 295 -16.20 10.18 13.18
C ALA A 295 -15.64 11.50 12.60
N ASN A 296 -14.83 11.44 11.55
CA ASN A 296 -14.45 12.61 10.79
C ASN A 296 -15.35 12.71 9.55
N ASP A 297 -16.46 13.39 9.67
CA ASP A 297 -17.38 13.69 8.56
C ASP A 297 -16.79 14.69 7.54
N HIS A 298 -15.47 14.88 7.58
CA HIS A 298 -14.79 15.81 6.69
C HIS A 298 -14.17 15.08 5.49
N PHE A 299 -14.74 15.37 4.33
CA PHE A 299 -14.25 14.91 3.04
C PHE A 299 -13.90 16.12 2.16
N GLU A 300 -12.86 15.97 1.37
CA GLU A 300 -12.47 16.97 0.38
C GLU A 300 -12.58 16.41 -1.03
N LEU A 301 -13.15 17.21 -1.94
CA LEU A 301 -13.03 16.99 -3.38
C LEU A 301 -11.69 17.53 -3.83
N ILE A 302 -10.84 16.66 -4.35
CA ILE A 302 -9.54 17.02 -4.92
C ILE A 302 -9.58 16.77 -6.42
N VAL A 303 -9.09 17.73 -7.19
CA VAL A 303 -8.96 17.60 -8.64
C VAL A 303 -7.52 17.87 -9.03
N LEU A 304 -6.90 16.91 -9.73
CA LEU A 304 -5.49 16.91 -10.09
C LEU A 304 -5.33 16.93 -11.61
N ASN A 305 -4.30 17.65 -12.06
CA ASN A 305 -3.90 17.72 -13.46
C ASN A 305 -2.39 17.52 -13.60
N ASP A 306 -1.97 16.29 -13.88
CA ASP A 306 -0.56 15.94 -14.08
C ASP A 306 -0.11 16.14 -15.54
N THR A 307 -0.83 16.94 -16.30
CA THR A 307 -0.49 17.21 -17.70
C THR A 307 0.19 18.57 -17.90
N ARG A 308 0.89 18.70 -19.01
CA ARG A 308 1.50 19.99 -19.44
C ARG A 308 0.50 20.93 -20.11
N LYS A 309 -0.80 20.72 -19.94
CA LYS A 309 -1.85 21.55 -20.51
C LYS A 309 -2.84 21.93 -19.42
N ALA A 310 -3.24 23.18 -19.38
CA ALA A 310 -4.29 23.61 -18.48
C ALA A 310 -5.57 22.82 -18.75
N TRP A 311 -6.25 22.41 -17.69
CA TRP A 311 -7.50 21.67 -17.75
C TRP A 311 -8.62 22.48 -17.13
N LYS A 312 -9.68 22.71 -17.90
CA LYS A 312 -10.89 23.38 -17.43
C LYS A 312 -12.01 22.38 -17.35
N GLY A 313 -12.71 22.35 -16.24
CA GLY A 313 -13.83 21.46 -16.01
C GLY A 313 -14.81 21.99 -14.97
N SER A 314 -15.96 21.38 -14.90
CA SER A 314 -16.93 21.56 -13.82
C SER A 314 -17.16 20.21 -13.15
N TRP A 315 -17.26 20.24 -11.83
CA TRP A 315 -17.47 19.06 -10.99
C TRP A 315 -18.70 19.26 -10.13
N LYS A 316 -19.47 18.19 -9.99
CA LYS A 316 -20.63 18.15 -9.13
C LYS A 316 -20.49 16.97 -8.17
N VAL A 317 -20.65 17.22 -6.90
CA VAL A 317 -20.67 16.19 -5.86
C VAL A 317 -22.10 15.97 -5.40
N GLU A 318 -22.55 14.72 -5.46
CA GLU A 318 -23.89 14.32 -5.05
C GLU A 318 -23.78 13.11 -4.12
N ARG A 319 -24.60 13.13 -3.07
CA ARG A 319 -24.85 11.93 -2.28
C ARG A 319 -26.04 11.20 -2.89
N VAL A 320 -25.83 9.95 -3.27
CA VAL A 320 -26.85 9.10 -3.87
C VAL A 320 -27.06 7.85 -3.03
N ASN A 321 -28.25 7.28 -3.05
CA ASN A 321 -28.50 5.95 -2.49
C ASN A 321 -28.11 4.85 -3.49
N LEU A 322 -28.20 3.60 -3.06
CA LEU A 322 -27.86 2.44 -3.90
C LEU A 322 -28.78 2.29 -5.13
N SER A 323 -29.93 2.93 -5.14
CA SER A 323 -30.83 2.97 -6.30
C SER A 323 -30.51 4.10 -7.28
N GLY A 324 -29.48 4.92 -6.98
CA GLY A 324 -29.07 6.06 -7.81
C GLY A 324 -29.91 7.34 -7.59
N GLU A 325 -30.78 7.37 -6.59
CA GLU A 325 -31.54 8.54 -6.22
C GLU A 325 -30.64 9.56 -5.51
N VAL A 326 -30.67 10.82 -5.96
CA VAL A 326 -29.91 11.91 -5.35
C VAL A 326 -30.54 12.29 -4.02
N LEU A 327 -29.81 12.09 -2.94
CA LEU A 327 -30.24 12.45 -1.57
C LEU A 327 -29.85 13.89 -1.22
N ALA A 328 -28.72 14.36 -1.71
CA ALA A 328 -28.23 15.72 -1.56
C ALA A 328 -27.25 16.06 -2.69
N ALA A 329 -27.26 17.34 -3.14
CA ALA A 329 -26.22 17.90 -3.97
C ALA A 329 -25.42 18.88 -3.10
N GLU A 330 -24.14 18.55 -2.85
CA GLU A 330 -23.36 19.24 -1.83
C GLU A 330 -22.41 20.29 -2.42
N LEU A 331 -21.96 20.08 -3.66
CA LEU A 331 -20.99 20.97 -4.28
C LEU A 331 -21.16 21.00 -5.80
N GLN A 332 -21.15 22.21 -6.35
CA GLN A 332 -20.87 22.41 -7.76
C GLN A 332 -19.75 23.44 -7.89
N MET A 333 -18.70 23.08 -8.63
CA MET A 333 -17.50 23.90 -8.77
C MET A 333 -17.02 23.93 -10.22
N ASP A 334 -16.70 25.10 -10.71
CA ASP A 334 -15.98 25.31 -11.96
C ASP A 334 -14.53 25.69 -11.62
N ALA A 335 -13.58 25.04 -12.23
CA ALA A 335 -12.18 25.34 -12.00
C ALA A 335 -11.36 25.28 -13.29
N LEU A 336 -10.31 26.09 -13.32
CA LEU A 336 -9.22 26.00 -14.29
C LEU A 336 -7.98 25.55 -13.54
N LEU A 337 -7.52 24.34 -13.82
CA LEU A 337 -6.29 23.79 -13.23
C LEU A 337 -5.12 24.12 -14.13
N ALA A 338 -4.09 24.72 -13.55
CA ALA A 338 -2.83 25.00 -14.27
C ALA A 338 -2.21 23.72 -14.82
N ALA A 339 -1.39 23.86 -15.84
CA ALA A 339 -0.47 22.81 -16.27
C ALA A 339 0.61 22.60 -15.22
N ILE A 340 1.18 21.40 -15.16
CA ILE A 340 2.43 21.18 -14.42
C ILE A 340 3.53 22.00 -15.11
N ASP A 341 4.24 22.83 -14.36
CA ASP A 341 5.47 23.47 -14.84
C ASP A 341 6.56 22.40 -15.04
N PRO A 342 7.30 22.45 -16.15
CA PRO A 342 8.30 21.44 -16.50
C PRO A 342 9.53 21.43 -15.58
#